data_7f02634e48dec01ff197eb472915905d
#
_entry.id   7f02634e48dec01ff197eb472915905d
#
_cell.length_a   1.000
_cell.length_b   1.000
_cell.length_c   1.000
_cell.angle_alpha   90.00
_cell.angle_beta   90.00
_cell.angle_gamma   90.00
#
_symmetry.space_group_name_H-M   'P 1'
#
loop_
_entity.id
_entity.type
_entity.pdbx_description
1 polymer ?
#
loop_
_entity_poly.entity_id
_entity_poly.type
_entity_poly.pdbx_seq_one_letter_code
_entity_poly.pdbx_strand_id
1 'polypeptide(L)'
;MKVAMSSLPVSPWWGQGITGYDDNPFMKDGTIPDQNILVKERLNLINTIKKNDIEVIEFPFPDKLEKTKFGHDYVFIRDAFISDLKGNALLLKFAEKNREPESKIIADELEKLDFNLKELPSKKNIYAEGGEFYFCPKDKILFSGINRNTIEGAEEVASFLNVDELIMIDSPSFHLDTVFSTVLDNEGFLKAIIICKKLISKNSFKKLEHLSNKLNIDLIIVPKKDSIGSNNKLGTLAVNSFSSPGLLISSSQYSNELVDKKIHELGVNIEICSVSQFQLSGGSVHCLTNEI
;
A
#
# COMPACT_ATOMS: atom_id res chain seq x y z
N MET A 1 -11.44 -10.73 9.19
CA MET A 1 -10.87 -9.53 8.56
C MET A 1 -11.45 -9.40 7.16
N LYS A 2 -11.69 -8.18 6.70
CA LYS A 2 -12.15 -7.88 5.35
C LYS A 2 -11.12 -6.99 4.65
N VAL A 3 -11.06 -7.11 3.33
CA VAL A 3 -10.16 -6.32 2.49
C VAL A 3 -10.95 -5.76 1.31
N ALA A 4 -10.88 -4.45 1.12
CA ALA A 4 -11.40 -3.79 -0.06
C ALA A 4 -10.40 -3.94 -1.22
N MET A 5 -10.92 -4.19 -2.42
CA MET A 5 -10.20 -4.16 -3.69
C MET A 5 -11.06 -3.49 -4.75
N SER A 6 -10.46 -2.73 -5.67
CA SER A 6 -11.21 -2.22 -6.82
C SER A 6 -11.42 -3.30 -7.88
N SER A 7 -12.55 -3.27 -8.60
CA SER A 7 -12.67 -3.95 -9.88
C SER A 7 -11.79 -3.26 -10.93
N LEU A 8 -11.63 -3.89 -12.08
CA LEU A 8 -10.98 -3.26 -13.24
C LEU A 8 -12.01 -2.44 -14.03
N PRO A 9 -11.59 -1.41 -14.78
CA PRO A 9 -12.44 -0.73 -15.75
C PRO A 9 -12.89 -1.70 -16.85
N VAL A 10 -13.99 -1.40 -17.54
CA VAL A 10 -14.45 -2.17 -18.71
C VAL A 10 -13.52 -1.95 -19.91
N SER A 11 -13.05 -0.72 -20.09
CA SER A 11 -12.00 -0.39 -21.08
C SER A 11 -10.62 -0.87 -20.60
N PRO A 12 -9.66 -1.06 -21.50
CA PRO A 12 -8.31 -1.47 -21.10
C PRO A 12 -7.70 -0.52 -20.07
N TRP A 13 -7.30 -1.08 -18.92
CA TRP A 13 -6.60 -0.31 -17.89
C TRP A 13 -5.26 0.20 -18.43
N TRP A 14 -4.99 1.51 -18.23
CA TRP A 14 -3.86 2.18 -18.86
C TRP A 14 -3.77 1.93 -20.37
N GLY A 15 -4.92 2.00 -21.05
CA GLY A 15 -5.00 1.85 -22.50
C GLY A 15 -4.39 3.03 -23.26
N GLN A 16 -4.49 2.97 -24.57
CA GLN A 16 -3.92 3.99 -25.45
C GLN A 16 -4.45 5.41 -25.13
N GLY A 17 -3.54 6.37 -25.02
CA GLY A 17 -3.86 7.78 -24.78
C GLY A 17 -4.01 8.16 -23.30
N ILE A 18 -3.82 7.24 -22.38
CA ILE A 18 -3.74 7.57 -20.95
C ILE A 18 -2.35 8.11 -20.65
N THR A 19 -2.32 9.25 -19.97
CA THR A 19 -1.07 9.92 -19.60
C THR A 19 -0.52 9.36 -18.29
N GLY A 20 0.73 8.93 -18.28
CA GLY A 20 1.44 8.53 -17.08
C GLY A 20 1.70 9.72 -16.15
N TYR A 21 1.96 9.42 -14.88
CA TYR A 21 2.36 10.42 -13.90
C TYR A 21 3.83 10.83 -14.10
N ASP A 22 4.15 12.08 -13.76
CA ASP A 22 5.50 12.62 -13.95
C ASP A 22 6.56 11.91 -13.11
N ASP A 23 6.19 11.36 -11.98
CA ASP A 23 7.05 10.62 -11.06
C ASP A 23 7.09 9.10 -11.33
N ASN A 24 6.31 8.61 -12.32
CA ASN A 24 6.36 7.20 -12.75
C ASN A 24 7.16 7.07 -14.06
N PRO A 25 8.45 6.73 -14.01
CA PRO A 25 9.29 6.61 -15.20
C PRO A 25 8.86 5.47 -16.13
N PHE A 26 8.21 4.44 -15.61
CA PHE A 26 7.83 3.24 -16.38
C PHE A 26 6.63 3.49 -17.30
N MET A 27 5.65 4.28 -16.83
CA MET A 27 4.47 4.64 -17.64
C MET A 27 4.73 5.78 -18.63
N LYS A 28 5.81 6.55 -18.47
CA LYS A 28 6.19 7.63 -19.41
C LYS A 28 6.46 7.14 -20.82
N ASP A 29 6.93 5.92 -20.97
CA ASP A 29 7.27 5.32 -22.27
C ASP A 29 6.05 4.77 -23.02
N GLY A 30 4.83 5.00 -22.52
CA GLY A 30 3.60 4.53 -23.13
C GLY A 30 3.44 3.00 -23.11
N THR A 31 4.06 2.35 -22.13
CA THR A 31 3.88 0.92 -21.91
C THR A 31 2.42 0.63 -21.53
N ILE A 32 1.77 -0.23 -22.31
CA ILE A 32 0.39 -0.67 -22.05
C ILE A 32 0.44 -2.05 -21.39
N PRO A 33 -0.20 -2.23 -20.22
CA PRO A 33 -0.31 -3.52 -19.57
C PRO A 33 -1.02 -4.57 -20.46
N ASP A 34 -0.56 -5.82 -20.41
CA ASP A 34 -1.30 -6.93 -21.02
C ASP A 34 -2.59 -7.19 -20.21
N GLN A 35 -3.73 -6.86 -20.81
CA GLN A 35 -5.02 -6.94 -20.14
C GLN A 35 -5.43 -8.38 -19.77
N ASN A 36 -5.00 -9.38 -20.51
CA ASN A 36 -5.30 -10.79 -20.21
C ASN A 36 -4.49 -11.27 -18.99
N ILE A 37 -3.23 -10.85 -18.90
CA ILE A 37 -2.37 -11.15 -17.74
C ILE A 37 -2.90 -10.38 -16.53
N LEU A 38 -3.20 -9.10 -16.68
CA LEU A 38 -3.75 -8.23 -15.63
C LEU A 38 -4.97 -8.85 -14.94
N VAL A 39 -5.97 -9.29 -15.74
CA VAL A 39 -7.18 -9.93 -15.22
C VAL A 39 -6.87 -11.22 -14.45
N LYS A 40 -5.97 -12.06 -14.98
CA LYS A 40 -5.56 -13.30 -14.33
C LYS A 40 -4.83 -13.05 -13.03
N GLU A 41 -3.90 -12.09 -13.01
CA GLU A 41 -3.14 -11.72 -11.81
C GLU A 41 -4.07 -11.19 -10.71
N ARG A 42 -5.02 -10.31 -11.06
CA ARG A 42 -6.01 -9.81 -10.11
C ARG A 42 -6.87 -10.93 -9.52
N LEU A 43 -7.41 -11.82 -10.36
CA LEU A 43 -8.20 -12.97 -9.90
C LEU A 43 -7.38 -13.89 -9.00
N ASN A 44 -6.11 -14.12 -9.31
CA ASN A 44 -5.22 -14.91 -8.48
C ASN A 44 -5.00 -14.26 -7.12
N LEU A 45 -4.81 -12.93 -7.07
CA LEU A 45 -4.67 -12.20 -5.81
C LEU A 45 -5.94 -12.32 -4.95
N ILE A 46 -7.12 -12.14 -5.52
CA ILE A 46 -8.41 -12.32 -4.83
C ILE A 46 -8.52 -13.74 -4.26
N ASN A 47 -8.21 -14.75 -5.07
CA ASN A 47 -8.28 -16.15 -4.64
C ASN A 47 -7.25 -16.45 -3.54
N THR A 48 -6.05 -15.87 -3.62
CA THR A 48 -5.01 -16.00 -2.61
C THR A 48 -5.44 -15.38 -1.28
N ILE A 49 -6.08 -14.22 -1.31
CA ILE A 49 -6.65 -13.59 -0.10
C ILE A 49 -7.77 -14.46 0.49
N LYS A 50 -8.72 -14.89 -0.33
CA LYS A 50 -9.89 -15.68 0.10
C LYS A 50 -9.50 -17.05 0.69
N LYS A 51 -8.49 -17.74 0.13
CA LYS A 51 -8.03 -19.04 0.67
C LYS A 51 -7.38 -18.93 2.06
N ASN A 52 -7.02 -17.74 2.49
CA ASN A 52 -6.50 -17.44 3.83
C ASN A 52 -7.60 -16.86 4.75
N ASP A 53 -8.87 -17.21 4.52
CA ASP A 53 -10.03 -16.83 5.32
C ASP A 53 -10.25 -15.31 5.46
N ILE A 54 -9.81 -14.55 4.46
CA ILE A 54 -10.01 -13.09 4.38
C ILE A 54 -11.09 -12.80 3.35
N GLU A 55 -12.14 -12.11 3.78
CA GLU A 55 -13.22 -11.67 2.90
C GLU A 55 -12.74 -10.54 1.98
N VAL A 56 -13.00 -10.65 0.67
CA VAL A 56 -12.71 -9.59 -0.30
C VAL A 56 -14.01 -8.89 -0.68
N ILE A 57 -14.07 -7.58 -0.43
CA ILE A 57 -15.15 -6.69 -0.87
C ILE A 57 -14.66 -5.93 -2.11
N GLU A 58 -15.36 -6.12 -3.23
CA GLU A 58 -14.99 -5.47 -4.48
C GLU A 58 -15.76 -4.16 -4.66
N PHE A 59 -15.03 -3.04 -4.76
CA PHE A 59 -15.59 -1.74 -5.12
C PHE A 59 -15.59 -1.60 -6.65
N PRO A 60 -16.71 -1.20 -7.26
CA PRO A 60 -16.78 -1.05 -8.72
C PRO A 60 -15.84 0.04 -9.20
N PHE A 61 -15.15 -0.18 -10.33
CA PHE A 61 -14.42 0.89 -10.98
C PHE A 61 -15.41 1.91 -11.55
N PRO A 62 -15.28 3.20 -11.21
CA PRO A 62 -16.31 4.19 -11.55
C PRO A 62 -16.31 4.57 -13.03
N ASP A 63 -17.48 4.50 -13.68
CA ASP A 63 -17.67 4.89 -15.09
C ASP A 63 -17.18 6.30 -15.40
N LYS A 64 -17.32 7.22 -14.42
CA LYS A 64 -16.85 8.60 -14.59
C LYS A 64 -15.34 8.72 -14.71
N LEU A 65 -14.59 7.85 -14.01
CA LEU A 65 -13.12 7.82 -14.11
C LEU A 65 -12.67 7.12 -15.39
N GLU A 66 -13.38 6.10 -15.82
CA GLU A 66 -13.09 5.36 -17.04
C GLU A 66 -13.09 6.24 -18.31
N LYS A 67 -13.95 7.26 -18.33
CA LYS A 67 -14.09 8.19 -19.45
C LYS A 67 -13.05 9.33 -19.45
N THR A 68 -12.19 9.39 -18.45
CA THR A 68 -11.18 10.44 -18.31
C THR A 68 -9.81 9.92 -18.72
N LYS A 69 -8.87 10.84 -18.96
CA LYS A 69 -7.45 10.50 -19.13
C LYS A 69 -6.72 10.27 -17.79
N PHE A 70 -7.41 10.44 -16.69
CA PHE A 70 -6.90 10.39 -15.32
C PHE A 70 -7.74 9.42 -14.49
N GLY A 71 -7.28 9.07 -13.30
CA GLY A 71 -8.03 8.25 -12.36
C GLY A 71 -7.90 6.74 -12.61
N HIS A 72 -7.01 6.32 -13.52
CA HIS A 72 -6.75 4.88 -13.73
C HIS A 72 -6.08 4.22 -12.51
N ASP A 73 -5.41 4.98 -11.65
CA ASP A 73 -4.83 4.50 -10.39
C ASP A 73 -5.85 4.24 -9.29
N TYR A 74 -7.15 4.45 -9.54
CA TYR A 74 -8.22 4.03 -8.63
C TYR A 74 -8.15 2.53 -8.27
N VAL A 75 -7.54 1.69 -9.10
CA VAL A 75 -7.28 0.29 -8.77
C VAL A 75 -6.38 0.12 -7.53
N PHE A 76 -5.57 1.14 -7.22
CA PHE A 76 -4.76 1.22 -6.00
C PHE A 76 -5.57 1.86 -4.87
N ILE A 77 -6.57 1.11 -4.44
CA ILE A 77 -7.59 1.54 -3.47
C ILE A 77 -7.02 1.91 -2.10
N ARG A 78 -5.78 1.49 -1.83
CA ARG A 78 -5.05 1.80 -0.60
C ARG A 78 -5.01 3.27 -0.30
N ASP A 79 -4.83 4.12 -1.31
CA ASP A 79 -4.45 5.51 -1.14
C ASP A 79 -5.59 6.43 -0.71
N ALA A 80 -6.85 6.03 -0.97
CA ALA A 80 -8.00 6.92 -0.84
C ALA A 80 -8.57 7.04 0.58
N PHE A 81 -8.32 6.06 1.45
CA PHE A 81 -8.85 6.05 2.83
C PHE A 81 -8.01 5.16 3.75
N ILE A 82 -8.21 5.31 5.05
CA ILE A 82 -7.70 4.40 6.07
C ILE A 82 -8.80 4.03 7.05
N SER A 83 -8.91 2.75 7.43
CA SER A 83 -9.90 2.24 8.38
C SER A 83 -9.28 2.04 9.76
N ASP A 84 -10.09 2.23 10.82
CA ASP A 84 -9.74 1.85 12.18
C ASP A 84 -10.03 0.37 12.49
N LEU A 85 -10.51 -0.38 11.50
CA LEU A 85 -10.94 -1.79 11.59
C LEU A 85 -12.11 -2.02 12.56
N LYS A 86 -12.88 -0.98 12.87
CA LYS A 86 -14.04 -1.00 13.81
C LYS A 86 -15.27 -0.31 13.20
N GLY A 87 -15.30 -0.15 11.87
CA GLY A 87 -16.40 0.48 11.16
C GLY A 87 -16.29 2.00 11.02
N ASN A 88 -15.12 2.59 11.30
CA ASN A 88 -14.86 3.98 10.95
C ASN A 88 -13.79 4.04 9.86
N ALA A 89 -13.92 5.01 8.94
CA ALA A 89 -12.90 5.29 7.94
C ALA A 89 -12.63 6.79 7.85
N LEU A 90 -11.35 7.14 7.67
CA LEU A 90 -10.90 8.49 7.37
C LEU A 90 -10.61 8.58 5.88
N LEU A 91 -11.35 9.44 5.19
CA LEU A 91 -11.10 9.77 3.79
C LEU A 91 -9.82 10.60 3.69
N LEU A 92 -8.90 10.13 2.87
CA LEU A 92 -7.59 10.74 2.71
C LEU A 92 -7.60 11.76 1.58
N LYS A 93 -6.57 12.60 1.53
CA LYS A 93 -6.45 13.68 0.57
C LYS A 93 -5.16 13.54 -0.21
N PHE A 94 -5.29 13.39 -1.51
CA PHE A 94 -4.17 13.23 -2.42
C PHE A 94 -3.34 14.50 -2.60
N ALA A 95 -2.02 14.36 -2.67
CA ALA A 95 -1.11 15.40 -3.14
C ALA A 95 -1.26 15.59 -4.66
N GLU A 96 -1.53 14.50 -5.39
CA GLU A 96 -1.78 14.50 -6.84
C GLU A 96 -3.23 14.89 -7.18
N LYS A 97 -3.39 16.03 -7.86
CA LYS A 97 -4.72 16.57 -8.22
C LYS A 97 -5.56 15.63 -9.07
N ASN A 98 -4.91 14.82 -9.91
CA ASN A 98 -5.60 13.86 -10.79
C ASN A 98 -6.31 12.75 -10.02
N ARG A 99 -5.89 12.48 -8.78
CA ARG A 99 -6.46 11.48 -7.89
C ARG A 99 -7.45 12.04 -6.86
N GLU A 100 -7.54 13.37 -6.71
CA GLU A 100 -8.47 14.01 -5.76
C GLU A 100 -9.91 13.48 -5.82
N PRO A 101 -10.50 13.15 -7.00
CA PRO A 101 -11.88 12.62 -7.06
C PRO A 101 -12.05 11.24 -6.42
N GLU A 102 -10.98 10.46 -6.25
CA GLU A 102 -11.05 9.07 -5.79
C GLU A 102 -11.63 8.96 -4.37
N SER A 103 -11.20 9.80 -3.44
CA SER A 103 -11.66 9.77 -2.05
C SER A 103 -13.17 9.97 -1.92
N LYS A 104 -13.74 10.88 -2.74
CA LYS A 104 -15.19 11.10 -2.76
C LYS A 104 -15.96 9.91 -3.32
N ILE A 105 -15.37 9.22 -4.32
CA ILE A 105 -16.00 8.04 -4.90
C ILE A 105 -15.97 6.88 -3.89
N ILE A 106 -14.85 6.73 -3.20
CA ILE A 106 -14.69 5.73 -2.15
C ILE A 106 -15.67 5.97 -1.00
N ALA A 107 -15.97 7.24 -0.65
CA ALA A 107 -16.95 7.56 0.36
C ALA A 107 -18.29 6.91 0.05
N ASP A 108 -18.78 7.05 -1.19
CA ASP A 108 -20.06 6.46 -1.64
C ASP A 108 -20.09 4.92 -1.47
N GLU A 109 -18.92 4.24 -1.65
CA GLU A 109 -18.82 2.79 -1.49
C GLU A 109 -18.73 2.37 -0.01
N LEU A 110 -18.01 3.13 0.81
CA LEU A 110 -17.89 2.88 2.25
C LEU A 110 -19.21 3.13 2.98
N GLU A 111 -20.00 4.13 2.56
CA GLU A 111 -21.36 4.40 3.11
C GLU A 111 -22.31 3.22 2.88
N LYS A 112 -22.20 2.53 1.73
CA LYS A 112 -22.99 1.31 1.44
C LYS A 112 -22.64 0.14 2.36
N LEU A 113 -21.48 0.19 3.00
CA LEU A 113 -21.00 -0.79 3.98
C LEU A 113 -21.20 -0.32 5.43
N ASP A 114 -21.99 0.73 5.65
CA ASP A 114 -22.30 1.32 6.95
C ASP A 114 -21.09 1.86 7.71
N PHE A 115 -20.02 2.30 6.99
CA PHE A 115 -18.89 2.95 7.62
C PHE A 115 -19.25 4.35 8.11
N ASN A 116 -18.79 4.69 9.33
CA ASN A 116 -18.81 6.06 9.82
C ASN A 116 -17.61 6.82 9.26
N LEU A 117 -17.88 7.77 8.35
CA LEU A 117 -16.86 8.49 7.62
C LEU A 117 -16.40 9.75 8.33
N LYS A 118 -15.09 10.00 8.27
CA LYS A 118 -14.47 11.27 8.61
C LYS A 118 -13.63 11.73 7.42
N GLU A 119 -13.36 13.02 7.34
CA GLU A 119 -12.49 13.62 6.34
C GLU A 119 -11.30 14.31 7.01
N LEU A 120 -10.17 14.36 6.30
CA LEU A 120 -9.06 15.20 6.70
C LEU A 120 -9.50 16.68 6.71
N PRO A 121 -8.93 17.52 7.60
CA PRO A 121 -9.24 18.95 7.62
C PRO A 121 -9.08 19.59 6.23
N SER A 122 -10.04 20.44 5.85
CA SER A 122 -10.05 21.12 4.56
C SER A 122 -8.96 22.20 4.39
N LYS A 123 -8.08 22.36 5.36
CA LYS A 123 -6.94 23.28 5.31
C LYS A 123 -6.09 23.02 4.07
N LYS A 124 -5.61 24.09 3.43
CA LYS A 124 -4.65 24.00 2.33
C LYS A 124 -3.37 23.32 2.83
N ASN A 125 -2.81 22.47 1.98
CA ASN A 125 -1.54 21.77 2.21
C ASN A 125 -1.54 20.73 3.35
N ILE A 126 -2.68 20.11 3.68
CA ILE A 126 -2.72 18.89 4.47
C ILE A 126 -3.02 17.75 3.49
N TYR A 127 -2.09 16.80 3.35
CA TYR A 127 -2.19 15.64 2.48
C TYR A 127 -1.85 14.38 3.24
N ALA A 128 -2.56 13.29 2.91
CA ALA A 128 -2.29 11.95 3.38
C ALA A 128 -2.77 10.95 2.32
N GLU A 129 -1.94 10.00 1.96
CA GLU A 129 -2.22 8.92 1.02
C GLU A 129 -1.93 7.58 1.71
N GLY A 130 -2.79 6.58 1.55
CA GLY A 130 -2.74 5.34 2.31
C GLY A 130 -1.50 4.48 2.07
N GLY A 131 -0.89 4.58 0.87
CA GLY A 131 0.39 3.90 0.56
C GLY A 131 1.60 4.42 1.36
N GLU A 132 1.43 5.54 2.05
CA GLU A 132 2.41 6.07 3.00
C GLU A 132 2.21 5.53 4.43
N PHE A 133 1.23 4.65 4.69
CA PHE A 133 0.93 4.17 6.03
C PHE A 133 1.04 2.67 6.18
N TYR A 134 1.56 2.26 7.34
CA TYR A 134 1.42 0.92 7.89
C TYR A 134 0.93 1.01 9.33
N PHE A 135 -0.26 0.48 9.59
CA PHE A 135 -0.89 0.50 10.89
C PHE A 135 -0.76 -0.87 11.59
N CYS A 136 -0.20 -0.88 12.80
CA CYS A 136 -0.09 -2.04 13.66
C CYS A 136 -1.04 -1.87 14.86
N PRO A 137 -2.31 -2.30 14.72
CA PRO A 137 -3.35 -1.97 15.71
C PRO A 137 -3.12 -2.56 17.09
N LYS A 138 -2.50 -3.74 17.19
CA LYS A 138 -2.19 -4.40 18.47
C LYS A 138 -1.11 -3.67 19.24
N ASP A 139 -0.10 -3.16 18.53
CA ASP A 139 1.00 -2.39 19.13
C ASP A 139 0.66 -0.90 19.25
N LYS A 140 -0.46 -0.45 18.65
CA LYS A 140 -0.86 0.95 18.53
C LYS A 140 0.23 1.82 17.90
N ILE A 141 0.89 1.31 16.88
CA ILE A 141 1.95 2.00 16.14
C ILE A 141 1.44 2.31 14.74
N LEU A 142 1.73 3.51 14.28
CA LEU A 142 1.56 3.94 12.90
C LEU A 142 2.91 4.32 12.31
N PHE A 143 3.32 3.67 11.22
CA PHE A 143 4.41 4.13 10.39
C PHE A 143 3.85 5.03 9.31
N SER A 144 4.49 6.17 9.05
CA SER A 144 4.11 7.10 8.00
C SER A 144 5.31 7.54 7.18
N GLY A 145 5.25 7.37 5.88
CA GLY A 145 6.10 8.13 4.96
C GLY A 145 5.75 9.61 5.01
N ILE A 146 6.70 10.47 4.65
CA ILE A 146 6.52 11.92 4.62
C ILE A 146 6.90 12.53 3.27
N ASN A 147 6.83 11.75 2.20
CA ASN A 147 7.08 12.27 0.85
C ASN A 147 5.80 12.87 0.24
N ARG A 148 4.71 12.10 0.20
CA ARG A 148 3.39 12.59 -0.22
C ARG A 148 2.52 13.03 0.95
N ASN A 149 2.70 12.44 2.13
CA ASN A 149 2.07 12.92 3.33
C ASN A 149 2.75 14.18 3.86
N THR A 150 1.95 15.11 4.34
CA THR A 150 2.44 16.16 5.23
C THR A 150 2.54 15.65 6.66
N ILE A 151 3.36 16.30 7.46
CA ILE A 151 3.48 15.97 8.89
C ILE A 151 2.11 16.07 9.57
N GLU A 152 1.39 17.16 9.31
CA GLU A 152 0.05 17.41 9.85
C GLU A 152 -0.96 16.33 9.38
N GLY A 153 -0.86 15.88 8.10
CA GLY A 153 -1.69 14.80 7.58
C GLY A 153 -1.42 13.47 8.30
N ALA A 154 -0.17 13.15 8.54
CA ALA A 154 0.21 11.96 9.30
C ALA A 154 -0.27 12.02 10.76
N GLU A 155 -0.19 13.19 11.40
CA GLU A 155 -0.68 13.42 12.77
C GLU A 155 -2.21 13.30 12.87
N GLU A 156 -2.96 13.79 11.88
CA GLU A 156 -4.43 13.64 11.82
C GLU A 156 -4.82 12.15 11.68
N VAL A 157 -4.10 11.39 10.84
CA VAL A 157 -4.33 9.94 10.70
C VAL A 157 -3.98 9.22 12.00
N ALA A 158 -2.87 9.56 12.65
CA ALA A 158 -2.46 8.98 13.93
C ALA A 158 -3.51 9.25 15.04
N SER A 159 -4.05 10.47 15.06
CA SER A 159 -5.13 10.86 15.98
C SER A 159 -6.42 10.08 15.72
N PHE A 160 -6.81 9.93 14.44
CA PHE A 160 -7.97 9.15 14.04
C PHE A 160 -7.86 7.69 14.48
N LEU A 161 -6.70 7.06 14.28
CA LEU A 161 -6.42 5.66 14.64
C LEU A 161 -6.18 5.47 16.14
N ASN A 162 -6.03 6.56 16.90
CA ASN A 162 -5.73 6.54 18.32
C ASN A 162 -4.49 5.70 18.66
N VAL A 163 -3.39 5.95 17.93
CA VAL A 163 -2.11 5.26 18.16
C VAL A 163 -1.32 5.87 19.31
N ASP A 164 -0.48 5.06 19.95
CA ASP A 164 0.41 5.50 21.02
C ASP A 164 1.75 6.02 20.47
N GLU A 165 2.16 5.58 19.27
CA GLU A 165 3.42 5.95 18.64
C GLU A 165 3.25 6.17 17.12
N LEU A 166 3.65 7.35 16.62
CA LEU A 166 3.74 7.70 15.20
C LEU A 166 5.22 7.76 14.78
N ILE A 167 5.61 6.89 13.85
CA ILE A 167 6.98 6.81 13.33
C ILE A 167 7.03 7.39 11.91
N MET A 168 7.56 8.60 11.80
CA MET A 168 7.75 9.26 10.50
C MET A 168 9.04 8.81 9.83
N ILE A 169 8.92 8.40 8.56
CA ILE A 169 9.98 7.83 7.74
C ILE A 169 10.18 8.69 6.49
N ASP A 170 11.37 9.23 6.34
CA ASP A 170 11.79 10.00 5.18
C ASP A 170 12.43 9.08 4.14
N SER A 171 11.83 9.03 2.95
CA SER A 171 12.24 8.23 1.80
C SER A 171 12.08 9.06 0.53
N PRO A 172 12.99 8.97 -0.45
CA PRO A 172 12.81 9.61 -1.75
C PRO A 172 11.81 8.88 -2.65
N SER A 173 11.24 7.77 -2.21
CA SER A 173 10.22 7.03 -2.97
C SER A 173 8.87 7.72 -2.86
N PHE A 174 8.02 7.60 -3.89
CA PHE A 174 6.74 8.29 -3.91
C PHE A 174 5.78 7.82 -2.80
N HIS A 175 5.83 6.54 -2.38
CA HIS A 175 5.11 6.01 -1.23
C HIS A 175 6.01 5.15 -0.36
N LEU A 176 5.71 5.08 0.94
CA LEU A 176 6.45 4.27 1.91
C LEU A 176 6.38 2.78 1.57
N ASP A 177 5.23 2.29 1.13
CA ASP A 177 4.99 0.88 0.83
C ASP A 177 5.83 0.33 -0.33
N THR A 178 6.47 1.19 -1.11
CA THR A 178 7.43 0.78 -2.13
C THR A 178 8.81 0.41 -1.57
N VAL A 179 9.08 0.75 -0.32
CA VAL A 179 10.40 0.57 0.34
C VAL A 179 10.33 -0.07 1.72
N PHE A 180 9.12 -0.27 2.24
CA PHE A 180 8.85 -0.67 3.62
C PHE A 180 7.66 -1.63 3.69
N SER A 181 7.67 -2.56 4.63
CA SER A 181 6.52 -3.38 5.02
C SER A 181 6.66 -3.84 6.47
N THR A 182 5.54 -4.26 7.06
CA THR A 182 5.50 -4.87 8.40
C THR A 182 5.27 -6.38 8.30
N VAL A 183 5.69 -7.12 9.34
CA VAL A 183 5.41 -8.56 9.50
C VAL A 183 4.75 -8.74 10.84
N LEU A 184 3.52 -9.27 10.82
CA LEU A 184 2.70 -9.49 12.02
C LEU A 184 2.61 -10.97 12.34
N ASP A 185 2.73 -11.34 13.64
CA ASP A 185 2.51 -12.73 14.05
C ASP A 185 1.01 -13.13 13.98
N ASN A 186 0.71 -14.37 14.31
CA ASN A 186 -0.67 -14.90 14.29
C ASN A 186 -1.65 -14.15 15.21
N GLU A 187 -1.14 -13.47 16.22
CA GLU A 187 -1.94 -12.65 17.14
C GLU A 187 -2.08 -11.20 16.67
N GLY A 188 -1.34 -10.81 15.63
CA GLY A 188 -1.34 -9.48 15.01
C GLY A 188 -0.34 -8.50 15.66
N PHE A 189 0.63 -8.97 16.45
CA PHE A 189 1.72 -8.14 16.96
C PHE A 189 2.84 -8.02 15.95
N LEU A 190 3.46 -6.85 15.91
CA LEU A 190 4.62 -6.55 15.06
C LEU A 190 5.82 -7.42 15.47
N LYS A 191 6.38 -8.18 14.53
CA LYS A 191 7.56 -9.03 14.74
C LYS A 191 8.76 -8.63 13.92
N ALA A 192 8.51 -8.06 12.75
CA ALA A 192 9.61 -7.55 11.93
C ALA A 192 9.17 -6.35 11.07
N ILE A 193 10.16 -5.60 10.64
CA ILE A 193 10.06 -4.57 9.63
C ILE A 193 10.95 -4.99 8.46
N ILE A 194 10.38 -5.02 7.25
CA ILE A 194 11.11 -5.24 6.01
C ILE A 194 11.39 -3.89 5.38
N ILE A 195 12.64 -3.62 5.02
CA ILE A 195 13.04 -2.28 4.58
C ILE A 195 14.13 -2.27 3.52
N CYS A 196 13.95 -1.46 2.49
CA CYS A 196 15.02 -1.13 1.55
C CYS A 196 15.89 0.01 2.10
N LYS A 197 16.88 -0.33 2.94
CA LYS A 197 17.78 0.65 3.61
C LYS A 197 18.36 1.72 2.67
N LYS A 198 18.64 1.35 1.40
CA LYS A 198 19.23 2.28 0.41
C LYS A 198 18.27 3.38 -0.06
N LEU A 199 16.98 3.25 0.25
CA LEU A 199 15.91 4.18 -0.12
C LEU A 199 15.25 4.84 1.10
N ILE A 200 15.90 4.77 2.26
CA ILE A 200 15.46 5.42 3.49
C ILE A 200 16.57 6.37 3.95
N SER A 201 16.20 7.53 4.49
CA SER A 201 17.17 8.47 5.05
C SER A 201 17.92 7.85 6.25
N LYS A 202 19.16 8.27 6.45
CA LYS A 202 19.98 7.76 7.56
C LYS A 202 19.33 7.99 8.94
N ASN A 203 18.62 9.12 9.09
CA ASN A 203 17.95 9.44 10.35
C ASN A 203 16.75 8.52 10.58
N SER A 204 15.93 8.30 9.55
CA SER A 204 14.79 7.38 9.62
C SER A 204 15.25 5.95 9.89
N PHE A 205 16.32 5.51 9.23
CA PHE A 205 16.88 4.19 9.48
C PHE A 205 17.33 4.01 10.94
N LYS A 206 18.02 5.01 11.54
CA LYS A 206 18.41 4.98 12.96
C LYS A 206 17.20 4.93 13.90
N LYS A 207 16.11 5.63 13.58
CA LYS A 207 14.86 5.56 14.35
C LYS A 207 14.29 4.14 14.33
N LEU A 208 14.30 3.48 13.16
CA LEU A 208 13.83 2.11 13.01
C LEU A 208 14.74 1.10 13.72
N GLU A 209 16.07 1.28 13.71
CA GLU A 209 17.01 0.48 14.51
C GLU A 209 16.73 0.63 16.01
N HIS A 210 16.49 1.85 16.48
CA HIS A 210 16.15 2.08 17.88
C HIS A 210 14.80 1.43 18.27
N LEU A 211 13.78 1.60 17.43
CA LEU A 211 12.46 0.98 17.62
C LEU A 211 12.56 -0.55 17.65
N SER A 212 13.29 -1.14 16.68
CA SER A 212 13.51 -2.58 16.59
C SER A 212 14.14 -3.12 17.88
N ASN A 213 15.16 -2.44 18.43
CA ASN A 213 15.78 -2.81 19.70
C ASN A 213 14.81 -2.64 20.89
N LYS A 214 14.05 -1.54 20.93
CA LYS A 214 13.07 -1.23 22.00
C LYS A 214 11.97 -2.29 22.06
N LEU A 215 11.46 -2.74 20.92
CA LEU A 215 10.37 -3.71 20.82
C LEU A 215 10.85 -5.15 20.72
N ASN A 216 12.16 -5.38 20.61
CA ASN A 216 12.76 -6.70 20.35
C ASN A 216 12.17 -7.38 19.11
N ILE A 217 12.09 -6.62 18.00
CA ILE A 217 11.61 -7.08 16.69
C ILE A 217 12.75 -7.09 15.68
N ASP A 218 12.58 -7.83 14.59
CA ASP A 218 13.56 -7.93 13.54
C ASP A 218 13.53 -6.76 12.56
N LEU A 219 14.69 -6.30 12.13
CA LEU A 219 14.84 -5.35 11.03
C LEU A 219 15.45 -6.07 9.82
N ILE A 220 14.61 -6.43 8.85
CA ILE A 220 14.96 -7.22 7.66
C ILE A 220 15.30 -6.28 6.52
N ILE A 221 16.58 -6.29 6.09
CA ILE A 221 17.05 -5.39 5.03
C ILE A 221 17.00 -6.09 3.68
N VAL A 222 16.32 -5.46 2.72
CA VAL A 222 16.22 -5.94 1.34
C VAL A 222 16.95 -5.00 0.36
N PRO A 223 17.43 -5.52 -0.79
CA PRO A 223 18.05 -4.70 -1.83
C PRO A 223 17.00 -3.94 -2.67
N LYS A 224 17.44 -2.92 -3.43
CA LYS A 224 16.57 -2.13 -4.32
C LYS A 224 15.77 -2.97 -5.33
N LYS A 225 16.30 -4.11 -5.75
CA LYS A 225 15.64 -5.00 -6.72
C LYS A 225 14.36 -5.63 -6.15
N ASP A 226 14.25 -5.78 -4.83
CA ASP A 226 13.04 -6.28 -4.14
C ASP A 226 12.06 -5.15 -3.75
N SER A 227 12.43 -3.92 -4.07
CA SER A 227 11.68 -2.68 -3.90
C SER A 227 11.38 -2.07 -5.28
N ILE A 228 11.34 -0.77 -5.40
CA ILE A 228 11.01 -0.06 -6.66
C ILE A 228 12.08 -0.21 -7.77
N GLY A 229 13.25 -0.73 -7.44
CA GLY A 229 14.32 -0.91 -8.42
C GLY A 229 15.31 0.24 -8.50
N SER A 230 15.95 0.42 -9.65
CA SER A 230 16.94 1.48 -9.89
C SER A 230 17.23 1.66 -11.38
N ASN A 231 17.67 2.89 -11.77
CA ASN A 231 18.18 3.19 -13.11
C ASN A 231 17.29 2.67 -14.26
N ASN A 232 16.03 3.07 -14.26
CA ASN A 232 15.02 2.69 -15.25
C ASN A 232 14.70 1.19 -15.32
N LYS A 233 15.18 0.41 -14.36
CA LYS A 233 14.82 -1.00 -14.20
C LYS A 233 13.88 -1.13 -13.00
N LEU A 234 12.63 -1.49 -13.29
CA LEU A 234 11.65 -1.79 -12.26
C LEU A 234 12.15 -2.93 -11.37
N GLY A 235 12.01 -2.78 -10.06
CA GLY A 235 12.21 -3.86 -9.11
C GLY A 235 11.00 -4.79 -9.09
N THR A 236 11.07 -5.82 -8.24
CA THR A 236 9.96 -6.77 -8.09
C THR A 236 8.84 -6.25 -7.19
N LEU A 237 9.06 -5.11 -6.48
CA LEU A 237 8.13 -4.61 -5.46
C LEU A 237 7.67 -5.68 -4.46
N ALA A 238 8.52 -6.68 -4.17
CA ALA A 238 8.24 -7.71 -3.17
C ALA A 238 7.96 -7.10 -1.79
N VAL A 239 8.60 -5.96 -1.48
CA VAL A 239 8.39 -5.24 -0.22
C VAL A 239 7.00 -4.60 -0.12
N ASN A 240 6.35 -4.28 -1.25
CA ASN A 240 4.98 -3.77 -1.30
C ASN A 240 4.00 -4.94 -1.09
N SER A 241 4.01 -5.51 0.10
CA SER A 241 3.28 -6.71 0.47
C SER A 241 2.09 -6.39 1.37
N PHE A 242 1.01 -7.15 1.18
CA PHE A 242 -0.11 -7.14 2.11
C PHE A 242 0.28 -7.93 3.36
N SER A 243 0.21 -7.29 4.52
CA SER A 243 0.56 -7.85 5.82
C SER A 243 -0.71 -8.01 6.66
N SER A 244 -0.95 -9.23 7.13
CA SER A 244 -2.03 -9.52 8.08
C SER A 244 -1.54 -10.50 9.14
N PRO A 245 -2.30 -10.74 10.22
CA PRO A 245 -1.87 -11.67 11.26
C PRO A 245 -1.48 -13.04 10.69
N GLY A 246 -0.21 -13.44 10.86
CA GLY A 246 0.35 -14.70 10.41
C GLY A 246 0.53 -14.87 8.90
N LEU A 247 0.28 -13.82 8.09
CA LEU A 247 0.31 -13.89 6.63
C LEU A 247 0.97 -12.67 6.02
N LEU A 248 1.84 -12.91 5.03
CA LEU A 248 2.40 -11.91 4.14
C LEU A 248 2.13 -12.32 2.70
N ILE A 249 1.42 -11.51 1.91
CA ILE A 249 1.24 -11.75 0.48
C ILE A 249 2.16 -10.80 -0.28
N SER A 250 3.12 -11.35 -1.01
CA SER A 250 4.12 -10.60 -1.78
C SER A 250 3.96 -10.87 -3.27
N SER A 251 4.37 -9.92 -4.11
CA SER A 251 4.35 -10.06 -5.57
C SER A 251 5.39 -11.04 -6.12
N SER A 252 6.44 -11.31 -5.37
CA SER A 252 7.51 -12.26 -5.72
C SER A 252 8.25 -12.72 -4.47
N GLN A 253 9.02 -13.79 -4.59
CA GLN A 253 10.03 -14.15 -3.60
C GLN A 253 11.06 -13.03 -3.45
N TYR A 254 11.57 -12.86 -2.24
CA TYR A 254 12.71 -11.97 -2.02
C TYR A 254 13.97 -12.53 -2.67
N SER A 255 14.78 -11.67 -3.21
CA SER A 255 15.99 -12.06 -3.93
C SER A 255 17.10 -12.67 -3.05
N ASN A 256 16.92 -12.59 -1.73
CA ASN A 256 17.74 -13.25 -0.73
C ASN A 256 16.84 -14.21 0.05
N GLU A 257 17.03 -15.51 -0.15
CA GLU A 257 16.27 -16.59 0.49
C GLU A 257 16.27 -16.53 2.04
N LEU A 258 17.29 -15.89 2.63
CA LEU A 258 17.33 -15.69 4.09
C LEU A 258 16.22 -14.77 4.58
N VAL A 259 15.65 -13.92 3.72
CA VAL A 259 14.49 -13.07 4.08
C VAL A 259 13.25 -13.94 4.27
N ASP A 260 12.93 -14.78 3.29
CA ASP A 260 11.79 -15.68 3.35
C ASP A 260 11.91 -16.65 4.55
N LYS A 261 13.11 -17.21 4.72
CA LYS A 261 13.42 -18.08 5.86
C LYS A 261 13.17 -17.39 7.21
N LYS A 262 13.64 -16.15 7.36
CA LYS A 262 13.50 -15.38 8.58
C LYS A 262 12.03 -15.07 8.89
N ILE A 263 11.22 -14.74 7.88
CA ILE A 263 9.78 -14.51 8.03
C ILE A 263 9.07 -15.81 8.49
N HIS A 264 9.43 -16.96 7.90
CA HIS A 264 8.91 -18.26 8.33
C HIS A 264 9.30 -18.61 9.77
N GLU A 265 10.52 -18.29 10.20
CA GLU A 265 10.98 -18.47 11.59
C GLU A 265 10.17 -17.65 12.60
N LEU A 266 9.55 -16.56 12.17
CA LEU A 266 8.60 -15.75 12.95
C LEU A 266 7.18 -16.33 12.98
N GLY A 267 6.95 -17.49 12.36
CA GLY A 267 5.65 -18.16 12.29
C GLY A 267 4.69 -17.53 11.27
N VAL A 268 5.20 -16.75 10.31
CA VAL A 268 4.40 -16.06 9.30
C VAL A 268 4.48 -16.79 7.96
N ASN A 269 3.32 -17.09 7.38
CA ASN A 269 3.23 -17.67 6.05
C ASN A 269 3.46 -16.62 4.97
N ILE A 270 4.23 -16.96 3.93
CA ILE A 270 4.43 -16.11 2.76
C ILE A 270 3.71 -16.72 1.57
N GLU A 271 2.79 -15.97 0.98
CA GLU A 271 2.12 -16.31 -0.27
C GLU A 271 2.65 -15.43 -1.39
N ILE A 272 2.98 -16.04 -2.53
CA ILE A 272 3.47 -15.31 -3.69
C ILE A 272 2.34 -15.15 -4.70
N CYS A 273 2.04 -13.91 -5.04
CA CYS A 273 1.01 -13.55 -5.99
C CYS A 273 1.51 -12.50 -6.97
N SER A 274 1.90 -12.90 -8.17
CA SER A 274 2.35 -11.97 -9.21
C SER A 274 1.27 -10.94 -9.54
N VAL A 275 1.68 -9.68 -9.62
CA VAL A 275 0.87 -8.53 -10.07
C VAL A 275 1.69 -7.67 -11.03
N SER A 276 2.43 -8.33 -11.93
CA SER A 276 3.44 -7.74 -12.79
C SER A 276 2.91 -6.61 -13.68
N GLN A 277 1.65 -6.71 -14.10
CA GLN A 277 1.03 -5.70 -14.96
C GLN A 277 0.65 -4.44 -14.16
N PHE A 278 0.26 -4.57 -12.90
CA PHE A 278 0.03 -3.43 -12.02
C PHE A 278 1.33 -2.71 -11.64
N GLN A 279 2.42 -3.46 -11.51
CA GLN A 279 3.74 -2.90 -11.21
C GLN A 279 4.24 -1.93 -12.29
N LEU A 280 3.79 -2.05 -13.53
CA LEU A 280 4.10 -1.09 -14.60
C LEU A 280 3.63 0.33 -14.25
N SER A 281 2.55 0.48 -13.48
CA SER A 281 2.10 1.76 -12.93
C SER A 281 2.69 2.08 -11.56
N GLY A 282 3.64 1.26 -11.05
CA GLY A 282 4.36 1.52 -9.80
C GLY A 282 3.72 0.95 -8.55
N GLY A 283 2.53 0.33 -8.62
CA GLY A 283 1.85 -0.29 -7.47
C GLY A 283 1.99 -1.82 -7.45
N SER A 284 1.78 -2.43 -6.28
CA SER A 284 1.84 -3.87 -6.10
C SER A 284 0.75 -4.34 -5.13
N VAL A 285 0.94 -5.44 -4.42
CA VAL A 285 -0.09 -6.12 -3.62
C VAL A 285 -0.69 -5.21 -2.54
N HIS A 286 0.13 -4.48 -1.78
CA HIS A 286 -0.36 -3.56 -0.74
C HIS A 286 -1.21 -2.44 -1.34
N CYS A 287 -0.77 -1.83 -2.45
CA CYS A 287 -1.50 -0.77 -3.13
C CYS A 287 -2.89 -1.23 -3.63
N LEU A 288 -3.01 -2.51 -4.05
CA LEU A 288 -4.25 -3.11 -4.57
C LEU A 288 -5.25 -3.49 -3.48
N THR A 289 -4.88 -3.43 -2.21
CA THR A 289 -5.65 -3.92 -1.06
C THR A 289 -5.78 -2.85 0.00
N ASN A 290 -6.91 -2.82 0.72
CA ASN A 290 -7.07 -1.95 1.88
C ASN A 290 -7.91 -2.67 2.94
N GLU A 291 -7.41 -2.78 4.16
CA GLU A 291 -8.10 -3.44 5.27
C GLU A 291 -9.31 -2.62 5.73
N ILE A 292 -10.45 -3.30 5.96
CA ILE A 292 -11.71 -2.69 6.39
C ILE A 292 -12.45 -3.52 7.46
#